data_8dcbc2c16f7a1baf151413edf8f6bec3
#
_entry.id   8dcbc2c16f7a1baf151413edf8f6bec3
#
_cell.length_a   1.000
_cell.length_b   1.000
_cell.length_c   1.000
_cell.angle_alpha   90.00
_cell.angle_beta   90.00
_cell.angle_gamma   90.00
#
_symmetry.space_group_name_H-M   'P 1'
#
loop_
_entity.id
_entity.type
_entity.pdbx_description
1 polymer ?
#
loop_
_entity_poly.entity_id
_entity_poly.type
_entity_poly.pdbx_seq_one_letter_code
_entity_poly.pdbx_strand_id
1 'polypeptide(L)'
;MEREVIGFLAHTKNIKKILSYGLNPKRSEKMKKIKRNGVLVVISSPSGTGKTTICKKLIANDKNLYLSISVTTRKKRDKEADGIDYFFKSKTDFLKLKSEKRFIENAIVFDNYYGTLKNQVMDKLENGIDVIIDIDWQGTRQINDFMKGNVVKIFLLPPSLGELINRLSSRGSESLKEIDFRMSKAIKEIKHFDEYDYVLINSDVDEVFKKINKIIY
;
A
#
# COMPACT_ATOMS: atom_id res chain seq x y z
N MET A 1 2.41 7.73 24.82
CA MET A 1 1.81 7.22 23.58
C MET A 1 0.31 7.47 23.43
N GLU A 2 -0.46 7.62 24.51
CA GLU A 2 -1.91 7.96 24.41
C GLU A 2 -2.22 9.46 24.26
N ARG A 3 -1.26 10.35 24.51
CA ARG A 3 -1.50 11.81 24.48
C ARG A 3 -1.37 12.44 23.08
N GLU A 4 -0.79 11.77 22.09
CA GLU A 4 -0.63 12.31 20.72
C GLU A 4 -1.85 12.07 19.82
N VAL A 5 -2.71 11.10 20.17
CA VAL A 5 -3.95 10.84 19.42
C VAL A 5 -5.02 11.91 19.68
N ILE A 6 -4.93 12.64 20.79
CA ILE A 6 -5.92 13.68 21.18
C ILE A 6 -5.70 14.98 20.41
N GLY A 7 -4.51 15.24 19.88
CA GLY A 7 -4.20 16.46 19.10
C GLY A 7 -4.92 16.54 17.73
N PHE A 8 -5.25 15.38 17.12
CA PHE A 8 -5.91 15.32 15.81
C PHE A 8 -7.41 15.66 15.86
N LEU A 9 -8.04 15.54 17.03
CA LEU A 9 -9.48 15.84 17.21
C LEU A 9 -9.79 17.34 17.40
N ALA A 10 -8.79 18.20 17.53
CA ALA A 10 -8.98 19.64 17.70
C ALA A 10 -9.42 20.37 16.41
N HIS A 11 -9.27 19.76 15.23
CA HIS A 11 -9.70 20.34 13.95
C HIS A 11 -11.19 20.15 13.64
N THR A 12 -11.91 19.36 14.43
CA THR A 12 -13.35 19.10 14.21
C THR A 12 -14.30 20.12 14.83
N LYS A 13 -13.78 21.11 15.56
CA LYS A 13 -14.63 22.19 16.15
C LYS A 13 -15.31 23.08 15.10
N ASN A 14 -14.82 23.10 13.87
CA ASN A 14 -15.45 23.88 12.79
C ASN A 14 -16.65 23.19 12.14
N ILE A 15 -16.83 21.87 12.28
CA ILE A 15 -17.94 21.14 11.67
C ILE A 15 -19.26 21.43 12.37
N LYS A 16 -19.26 21.62 13.72
CA LYS A 16 -20.50 21.96 14.46
C LYS A 16 -21.02 23.35 14.12
N LYS A 17 -20.17 24.28 13.70
CA LYS A 17 -20.59 25.65 13.32
C LYS A 17 -21.22 25.69 11.91
N ILE A 18 -20.87 24.73 11.04
CA ILE A 18 -21.44 24.60 9.68
C ILE A 18 -22.84 23.97 9.72
N LEU A 19 -23.11 23.10 10.70
CA LEU A 19 -24.41 22.44 10.84
C LEU A 19 -25.49 23.31 11.49
N SER A 20 -25.14 24.50 12.03
CA SER A 20 -26.10 25.43 12.65
C SER A 20 -26.70 26.46 11.68
N TYR A 21 -26.23 26.52 10.43
CA TYR A 21 -26.89 27.34 9.42
C TYR A 21 -28.06 26.53 8.80
N GLY A 22 -29.28 26.90 9.23
CA GLY A 22 -30.51 26.28 8.76
C GLY A 22 -30.56 26.18 7.25
N LEU A 23 -30.89 24.98 6.76
CA LEU A 23 -31.09 24.69 5.33
C LEU A 23 -32.24 25.55 4.80
N ASN A 24 -31.93 26.50 3.94
CA ASN A 24 -32.95 27.23 3.17
C ASN A 24 -33.52 26.27 2.11
N PRO A 25 -34.78 25.85 2.21
CA PRO A 25 -35.37 24.83 1.33
C PRO A 25 -35.43 25.23 -0.16
N LYS A 26 -35.19 26.47 -0.51
CA LYS A 26 -35.17 26.97 -1.92
C LYS A 26 -33.81 26.84 -2.61
N ARG A 27 -32.79 26.24 -1.96
CA ARG A 27 -31.46 26.06 -2.53
C ARG A 27 -31.11 24.61 -2.85
N SER A 28 -32.12 23.72 -2.91
CA SER A 28 -31.94 22.28 -3.14
C SER A 28 -31.64 21.87 -4.59
N GLU A 29 -31.63 22.79 -5.55
CA GLU A 29 -31.58 22.40 -6.98
C GLU A 29 -30.20 22.46 -7.66
N LYS A 30 -29.12 22.70 -6.94
CA LYS A 30 -27.75 22.57 -7.50
C LYS A 30 -26.67 22.25 -6.45
N MET A 31 -26.90 21.30 -5.60
CA MET A 31 -25.77 20.66 -4.94
C MET A 31 -25.07 19.79 -6.00
N LYS A 32 -24.03 20.32 -6.66
CA LYS A 32 -23.06 19.47 -7.35
C LYS A 32 -22.65 18.40 -6.34
N LYS A 33 -22.98 17.14 -6.63
CA LYS A 33 -22.51 16.00 -5.85
C LYS A 33 -20.99 16.18 -5.71
N ILE A 34 -20.50 16.47 -4.49
CA ILE A 34 -19.06 16.58 -4.26
C ILE A 34 -18.53 15.19 -4.54
N LYS A 35 -17.79 15.05 -5.65
CA LYS A 35 -17.21 13.78 -6.03
C LYS A 35 -16.09 13.47 -5.02
N ARG A 36 -16.25 12.40 -4.22
CA ARG A 36 -15.19 11.90 -3.35
C ARG A 36 -14.03 11.45 -4.24
N ASN A 37 -12.83 11.89 -3.94
CA ASN A 37 -11.62 11.27 -4.46
C ASN A 37 -11.28 10.05 -3.60
N GLY A 38 -10.74 9.02 -4.22
CA GLY A 38 -10.23 7.85 -3.50
C GLY A 38 -9.01 8.21 -2.66
N VAL A 39 -8.75 7.40 -1.64
CA VAL A 39 -7.56 7.48 -0.79
C VAL A 39 -6.49 6.54 -1.33
N LEU A 40 -5.24 7.01 -1.39
CA LEU A 40 -4.09 6.18 -1.72
C LEU A 40 -3.45 5.65 -0.45
N VAL A 41 -3.33 4.33 -0.36
CA VAL A 41 -2.72 3.63 0.76
C VAL A 41 -1.52 2.83 0.26
N VAL A 42 -0.36 3.06 0.82
CA VAL A 42 0.83 2.25 0.59
C VAL A 42 1.00 1.29 1.76
N ILE A 43 1.16 0.01 1.46
CA ILE A 43 1.51 -1.01 2.45
C ILE A 43 2.88 -1.57 2.10
N SER A 44 3.83 -1.44 3.02
CA SER A 44 5.18 -1.99 2.87
C SER A 44 5.50 -2.95 4.00
N SER A 45 6.39 -3.87 3.75
CA SER A 45 6.89 -4.80 4.77
C SER A 45 8.10 -5.54 4.27
N PRO A 46 8.92 -6.11 5.14
CA PRO A 46 9.91 -7.10 4.76
C PRO A 46 9.27 -8.33 4.10
N SER A 47 10.02 -8.95 3.19
CA SER A 47 9.59 -10.21 2.56
C SER A 47 9.30 -11.27 3.65
N GLY A 48 8.16 -11.96 3.54
CA GLY A 48 7.76 -12.98 4.52
C GLY A 48 6.84 -12.48 5.64
N THR A 49 6.60 -11.18 5.77
CA THR A 49 5.75 -10.63 6.83
C THR A 49 4.25 -10.93 6.64
N GLY A 50 3.80 -11.31 5.42
CA GLY A 50 2.38 -11.61 5.14
C GLY A 50 1.61 -10.48 4.46
N LYS A 51 2.29 -9.50 3.89
CA LYS A 51 1.71 -8.34 3.19
C LYS A 51 0.64 -8.73 2.17
N THR A 52 0.97 -9.62 1.24
CA THR A 52 0.04 -10.09 0.20
C THR A 52 -1.25 -10.70 0.77
N THR A 53 -1.16 -11.44 1.88
CA THR A 53 -2.32 -12.02 2.56
C THR A 53 -3.24 -10.92 3.11
N ILE A 54 -2.66 -9.90 3.74
CA ILE A 54 -3.41 -8.75 4.25
C ILE A 54 -4.06 -7.98 3.10
N CYS A 55 -3.32 -7.66 2.03
CA CYS A 55 -3.87 -6.95 0.87
C CYS A 55 -5.04 -7.72 0.23
N LYS A 56 -4.87 -9.03 -0.01
CA LYS A 56 -5.95 -9.88 -0.55
C LYS A 56 -7.18 -9.90 0.37
N LYS A 57 -6.98 -9.93 1.70
CA LYS A 57 -8.09 -9.88 2.66
C LYS A 57 -8.80 -8.53 2.63
N LEU A 58 -8.08 -7.43 2.52
CA LEU A 58 -8.66 -6.09 2.43
C LEU A 58 -9.57 -5.96 1.22
N ILE A 59 -9.08 -6.29 0.02
CA ILE A 59 -9.88 -6.17 -1.23
C ILE A 59 -11.04 -7.17 -1.30
N ALA A 60 -10.94 -8.32 -0.64
CA ALA A 60 -12.04 -9.30 -0.57
C ALA A 60 -13.21 -8.80 0.28
N ASN A 61 -12.97 -7.91 1.24
CA ASN A 61 -13.97 -7.40 2.17
C ASN A 61 -14.52 -6.02 1.80
N ASP A 62 -13.90 -5.32 0.83
CA ASP A 62 -14.35 -4.00 0.40
C ASP A 62 -14.28 -3.86 -1.12
N LYS A 63 -15.46 -3.71 -1.74
CA LYS A 63 -15.60 -3.53 -3.20
C LYS A 63 -15.15 -2.15 -3.69
N ASN A 64 -15.03 -1.17 -2.78
CA ASN A 64 -14.53 0.17 -3.10
C ASN A 64 -13.00 0.29 -2.94
N LEU A 65 -12.34 -0.83 -2.70
CA LEU A 65 -10.90 -0.89 -2.52
C LEU A 65 -10.27 -1.67 -3.67
N TYR A 66 -9.26 -1.09 -4.31
CA TYR A 66 -8.54 -1.67 -5.44
C TYR A 66 -7.07 -1.93 -5.05
N LEU A 67 -6.56 -3.13 -5.28
CA LEU A 67 -5.14 -3.42 -5.19
C LEU A 67 -4.48 -3.21 -6.55
N SER A 68 -3.52 -2.30 -6.62
CA SER A 68 -2.78 -2.06 -7.87
C SER A 68 -1.94 -3.29 -8.24
N ILE A 69 -1.90 -3.61 -9.53
CA ILE A 69 -1.11 -4.72 -10.06
C ILE A 69 0.19 -4.15 -10.60
N SER A 70 1.32 -4.48 -9.97
CA SER A 70 2.62 -4.00 -10.40
C SER A 70 3.12 -4.72 -11.66
N VAL A 71 3.87 -4.02 -12.47
CA VAL A 71 4.68 -4.60 -13.56
C VAL A 71 5.98 -5.13 -12.98
N THR A 72 6.41 -6.31 -13.39
CA THR A 72 7.72 -6.88 -12.99
C THR A 72 8.43 -7.58 -14.11
N THR A 73 9.76 -7.59 -14.05
CA THR A 73 10.62 -8.40 -14.96
C THR A 73 11.01 -9.74 -14.35
N ARG A 74 10.59 -10.02 -13.10
CA ARG A 74 10.79 -11.30 -12.45
C ARG A 74 10.02 -12.39 -13.20
N LYS A 75 10.62 -13.56 -13.33
CA LYS A 75 9.92 -14.73 -13.87
C LYS A 75 8.70 -15.07 -13.03
N LYS A 76 7.61 -15.40 -13.70
CA LYS A 76 6.36 -15.86 -13.11
C LYS A 76 6.60 -17.17 -12.34
N ARG A 77 6.05 -17.29 -11.12
CA ARG A 77 6.02 -18.55 -10.37
C ARG A 77 4.82 -19.39 -10.80
N ASP A 78 4.87 -20.71 -10.53
CA ASP A 78 3.85 -21.66 -11.00
C ASP A 78 2.41 -21.29 -10.61
N LYS A 79 2.23 -20.75 -9.42
CA LYS A 79 0.90 -20.40 -8.87
C LYS A 79 0.48 -18.95 -9.15
N GLU A 80 1.28 -18.16 -9.85
CA GLU A 80 0.97 -16.77 -10.18
C GLU A 80 0.31 -16.68 -11.56
N ALA A 81 -0.54 -15.66 -11.76
CA ALA A 81 -1.19 -15.38 -13.03
C ALA A 81 -0.86 -13.97 -13.52
N ASP A 82 -0.60 -13.82 -14.83
CA ASP A 82 -0.38 -12.53 -15.48
C ASP A 82 -1.66 -11.70 -15.44
N GLY A 83 -1.51 -10.41 -15.13
CA GLY A 83 -2.64 -9.49 -14.99
C GLY A 83 -3.45 -9.65 -13.70
N ILE A 84 -3.09 -10.59 -12.82
CA ILE A 84 -3.71 -10.79 -11.50
C ILE A 84 -2.71 -10.55 -10.37
N ASP A 85 -1.59 -11.29 -10.35
CA ASP A 85 -0.58 -11.11 -9.32
C ASP A 85 0.44 -10.03 -9.73
N TYR A 86 0.84 -10.03 -11.00
CA TYR A 86 1.71 -9.04 -11.63
C TYR A 86 1.41 -8.95 -13.14
N PHE A 87 1.83 -7.85 -13.77
CA PHE A 87 2.05 -7.81 -15.20
C PHE A 87 3.50 -8.22 -15.48
N PHE A 88 3.71 -9.44 -15.94
CA PHE A 88 5.04 -9.97 -16.25
C PHE A 88 5.51 -9.45 -17.60
N LYS A 89 6.62 -8.71 -17.63
CA LYS A 89 7.17 -8.09 -18.83
C LYS A 89 8.64 -8.41 -19.01
N SER A 90 9.11 -8.34 -20.25
CA SER A 90 10.53 -8.36 -20.53
C SER A 90 11.22 -7.10 -19.95
N LYS A 91 12.54 -7.19 -19.74
CA LYS A 91 13.33 -6.01 -19.33
C LYS A 91 13.21 -4.88 -20.34
N THR A 92 13.20 -5.20 -21.63
CA THR A 92 13.06 -4.22 -22.71
C THR A 92 11.72 -3.49 -22.63
N ASP A 93 10.61 -4.22 -22.47
CA ASP A 93 9.27 -3.61 -22.34
C ASP A 93 9.16 -2.76 -21.07
N PHE A 94 9.74 -3.22 -19.95
CA PHE A 94 9.77 -2.43 -18.72
C PHE A 94 10.50 -1.09 -18.92
N LEU A 95 11.70 -1.16 -19.52
CA LEU A 95 12.51 0.05 -19.78
C LEU A 95 11.82 1.00 -20.75
N LYS A 96 11.06 0.49 -21.73
CA LYS A 96 10.21 1.29 -22.61
C LYS A 96 9.14 2.03 -21.81
N LEU A 97 8.37 1.33 -20.98
CA LEU A 97 7.36 1.96 -20.09
C LEU A 97 7.99 3.02 -19.18
N LYS A 98 9.20 2.77 -18.67
CA LYS A 98 9.94 3.71 -17.84
C LYS A 98 10.33 4.97 -18.62
N SER A 99 10.86 4.84 -19.84
CA SER A 99 11.23 5.97 -20.70
C SER A 99 10.01 6.80 -21.11
N GLU A 100 8.85 6.17 -21.27
CA GLU A 100 7.55 6.82 -21.52
C GLU A 100 6.92 7.43 -20.26
N LYS A 101 7.60 7.41 -19.10
CA LYS A 101 7.12 7.93 -17.81
C LYS A 101 5.75 7.36 -17.38
N ARG A 102 5.50 6.09 -17.72
CA ARG A 102 4.24 5.39 -17.43
C ARG A 102 4.10 4.97 -15.98
N PHE A 103 5.19 4.89 -15.22
CA PHE A 103 5.20 4.52 -13.82
C PHE A 103 5.00 5.72 -12.89
N ILE A 104 4.23 5.52 -11.82
CA ILE A 104 4.14 6.45 -10.69
C ILE A 104 5.33 6.24 -9.73
N GLU A 105 5.80 4.99 -9.61
CA GLU A 105 7.00 4.59 -8.93
C GLU A 105 7.66 3.40 -9.65
N ASN A 106 8.95 3.21 -9.50
CA ASN A 106 9.66 2.01 -9.92
C ASN A 106 10.91 1.77 -9.06
N ALA A 107 11.23 0.50 -8.82
CA ALA A 107 12.37 0.09 -8.02
C ALA A 107 13.04 -1.17 -8.59
N ILE A 108 14.26 -1.44 -8.15
CA ILE A 108 14.95 -2.71 -8.39
C ILE A 108 14.99 -3.47 -7.07
N VAL A 109 14.34 -4.63 -7.05
CA VAL A 109 14.29 -5.50 -5.88
C VAL A 109 14.76 -6.89 -6.28
N PHE A 110 15.79 -7.42 -5.62
CA PHE A 110 16.42 -8.71 -5.96
C PHE A 110 16.74 -8.84 -7.46
N ASP A 111 17.42 -7.85 -8.03
CA ASP A 111 17.86 -7.77 -9.43
C ASP A 111 16.71 -7.76 -10.46
N ASN A 112 15.48 -7.66 -10.04
CA ASN A 112 14.32 -7.51 -10.90
C ASN A 112 13.72 -6.11 -10.80
N TYR A 113 13.19 -5.63 -11.92
CA TYR A 113 12.48 -4.37 -11.96
C TYR A 113 11.04 -4.58 -11.51
N TYR A 114 10.53 -3.61 -10.75
CA TYR A 114 9.14 -3.49 -10.34
C TYR A 114 8.67 -2.08 -10.56
N GLY A 115 7.40 -1.89 -10.88
CA GLY A 115 6.84 -0.54 -11.01
C GLY A 115 5.32 -0.56 -11.09
N THR A 116 4.72 0.48 -10.59
CA THR A 116 3.27 0.67 -10.58
C THR A 116 2.84 1.63 -11.68
N LEU A 117 1.92 1.20 -12.55
CA LEU A 117 1.43 2.02 -13.65
C LEU A 117 0.60 3.20 -13.12
N LYS A 118 0.97 4.42 -13.54
CA LYS A 118 0.36 5.67 -13.09
C LYS A 118 -1.14 5.73 -13.39
N ASN A 119 -1.56 5.37 -14.60
CA ASN A 119 -2.95 5.40 -15.00
C ASN A 119 -3.83 4.46 -14.15
N GLN A 120 -3.35 3.26 -13.80
CA GLN A 120 -4.07 2.33 -12.93
C GLN A 120 -4.47 2.97 -11.60
N VAL A 121 -3.56 3.74 -11.00
CA VAL A 121 -3.76 4.40 -9.71
C VAL A 121 -4.65 5.63 -9.87
N MET A 122 -4.29 6.53 -10.78
CA MET A 122 -4.96 7.83 -10.92
C MET A 122 -6.42 7.69 -11.36
N ASP A 123 -6.70 6.82 -12.36
CA ASP A 123 -8.08 6.59 -12.84
C ASP A 123 -8.99 6.08 -11.72
N LYS A 124 -8.48 5.22 -10.83
CA LYS A 124 -9.25 4.72 -9.68
C LYS A 124 -9.51 5.81 -8.65
N LEU A 125 -8.47 6.55 -8.25
CA LEU A 125 -8.60 7.64 -7.28
C LEU A 125 -9.58 8.72 -7.76
N GLU A 126 -9.50 9.12 -9.03
CA GLU A 126 -10.40 10.10 -9.64
C GLU A 126 -11.86 9.64 -9.69
N ASN A 127 -12.08 8.32 -9.72
CA ASN A 127 -13.41 7.73 -9.64
C ASN A 127 -13.89 7.44 -8.21
N GLY A 128 -13.15 7.90 -7.19
CA GLY A 128 -13.52 7.76 -5.78
C GLY A 128 -13.25 6.37 -5.21
N ILE A 129 -12.47 5.54 -5.91
CA ILE A 129 -12.07 4.19 -5.48
C ILE A 129 -10.75 4.32 -4.72
N ASP A 130 -10.69 3.74 -3.52
CA ASP A 130 -9.48 3.71 -2.72
C ASP A 130 -8.48 2.71 -3.32
N VAL A 131 -7.21 3.05 -3.29
CA VAL A 131 -6.17 2.24 -3.92
C VAL A 131 -5.14 1.79 -2.90
N ILE A 132 -4.88 0.50 -2.82
CA ILE A 132 -3.72 -0.07 -2.12
C ILE A 132 -2.59 -0.31 -3.11
N ILE A 133 -1.39 0.09 -2.74
CA ILE A 133 -0.15 -0.25 -3.43
C ILE A 133 0.73 -1.09 -2.50
N ASP A 134 1.11 -2.29 -2.96
CA ASP A 134 2.00 -3.22 -2.27
C ASP A 134 3.43 -3.04 -2.81
N ILE A 135 4.23 -2.19 -2.17
CA ILE A 135 5.59 -1.82 -2.62
C ILE A 135 6.59 -1.79 -1.47
N ASP A 136 7.87 -1.59 -1.79
CA ASP A 136 8.93 -1.38 -0.81
C ASP A 136 9.11 0.11 -0.44
N TRP A 137 10.06 0.40 0.43
CA TRP A 137 10.37 1.75 0.89
C TRP A 137 10.82 2.69 -0.25
N GLN A 138 11.51 2.16 -1.30
CA GLN A 138 11.97 2.98 -2.42
C GLN A 138 10.79 3.52 -3.24
N GLY A 139 9.82 2.64 -3.53
CA GLY A 139 8.57 3.02 -4.18
C GLY A 139 7.73 3.95 -3.31
N THR A 140 7.69 3.69 -1.99
CA THR A 140 6.94 4.53 -1.03
C THR A 140 7.42 5.98 -1.04
N ARG A 141 8.73 6.23 -1.07
CA ARG A 141 9.29 7.59 -1.18
C ARG A 141 8.84 8.27 -2.47
N GLN A 142 8.93 7.57 -3.62
CA GLN A 142 8.51 8.12 -4.91
C GLN A 142 7.02 8.45 -4.94
N ILE A 143 6.18 7.58 -4.38
CA ILE A 143 4.73 7.84 -4.25
C ILE A 143 4.47 9.06 -3.36
N ASN A 144 5.13 9.15 -2.21
CA ASN A 144 4.99 10.27 -1.29
C ASN A 144 5.32 11.61 -1.97
N ASP A 145 6.41 11.65 -2.72
CA ASP A 145 6.84 12.84 -3.45
C ASP A 145 5.86 13.19 -4.57
N PHE A 146 5.42 12.20 -5.35
CA PHE A 146 4.45 12.39 -6.42
C PHE A 146 3.10 12.89 -5.91
N MET A 147 2.61 12.32 -4.81
CA MET A 147 1.33 12.68 -4.18
C MET A 147 1.44 13.90 -3.24
N LYS A 148 2.61 14.48 -3.09
CA LYS A 148 2.88 15.63 -2.19
C LYS A 148 2.40 15.37 -0.76
N GLY A 149 2.63 14.17 -0.25
CA GLY A 149 2.20 13.75 1.08
C GLY A 149 0.72 13.31 1.20
N ASN A 150 -0.08 13.40 0.13
CA ASN A 150 -1.48 12.93 0.15
C ASN A 150 -1.55 11.40 -0.05
N VAL A 151 -0.94 10.66 0.85
CA VAL A 151 -0.88 9.19 0.85
C VAL A 151 -0.83 8.69 2.29
N VAL A 152 -1.55 7.61 2.58
CA VAL A 152 -1.46 6.90 3.87
C VAL A 152 -0.40 5.81 3.75
N LYS A 153 0.62 5.84 4.59
CA LYS A 153 1.74 4.89 4.55
C LYS A 153 1.70 3.96 5.75
N ILE A 154 1.60 2.66 5.51
CA ILE A 154 1.50 1.62 6.54
C ILE A 154 2.68 0.67 6.40
N PHE A 155 3.44 0.45 7.46
CA PHE A 155 4.51 -0.54 7.52
C PHE A 155 4.10 -1.74 8.37
N LEU A 156 4.25 -2.95 7.81
CA LEU A 156 3.98 -4.17 8.55
C LEU A 156 5.29 -4.78 9.04
N LEU A 157 5.40 -4.99 10.35
CA LEU A 157 6.49 -5.71 10.98
C LEU A 157 6.12 -7.17 11.26
N PRO A 158 7.05 -8.12 11.16
CA PRO A 158 6.84 -9.46 11.71
C PRO A 158 6.80 -9.39 13.25
N PRO A 159 6.20 -10.38 13.94
CA PRO A 159 6.19 -10.43 15.40
C PRO A 159 7.60 -10.51 16.01
N SER A 160 8.50 -11.21 15.31
CA SER A 160 9.92 -11.32 15.67
C SER A 160 10.75 -11.70 14.45
N LEU A 161 12.06 -11.53 14.54
CA LEU A 161 12.99 -12.00 13.49
C LEU A 161 12.98 -13.54 13.40
N GLY A 162 12.83 -14.25 14.52
CA GLY A 162 12.68 -15.72 14.53
C GLY A 162 11.45 -16.19 13.76
N GLU A 163 10.31 -15.54 13.96
CA GLU A 163 9.09 -15.85 13.21
C GLU A 163 9.26 -15.54 11.70
N LEU A 164 9.98 -14.47 11.36
CA LEU A 164 10.27 -14.16 9.98
C LEU A 164 11.13 -15.25 9.32
N ILE A 165 12.16 -15.75 10.02
CA ILE A 165 12.98 -16.88 9.56
C ILE A 165 12.09 -18.12 9.31
N ASN A 166 11.22 -18.46 10.28
CA ASN A 166 10.31 -19.59 10.17
C ASN A 166 9.40 -19.46 8.94
N ARG A 167 8.83 -18.29 8.71
CA ARG A 167 7.96 -18.01 7.52
C ARG A 167 8.72 -18.06 6.20
N LEU A 168 9.96 -17.64 6.17
CA LEU A 168 10.81 -17.75 4.98
C LEU A 168 11.17 -19.20 4.69
N SER A 169 11.57 -19.96 5.71
CA SER A 169 11.94 -21.39 5.59
C SER A 169 10.77 -22.28 5.20
N SER A 170 9.55 -22.01 5.69
CA SER A 170 8.36 -22.82 5.42
C SER A 170 7.84 -22.75 3.99
N ARG A 171 8.36 -21.83 3.16
CA ARG A 171 8.04 -21.76 1.73
C ARG A 171 8.67 -22.87 0.88
N GLY A 172 9.53 -23.72 1.48
CA GLY A 172 9.83 -25.07 1.03
C GLY A 172 10.82 -25.25 -0.10
N SER A 173 11.49 -24.19 -0.60
CA SER A 173 12.43 -24.31 -1.72
C SER A 173 13.73 -23.53 -1.56
N GLU A 174 14.02 -22.98 -0.37
CA GLU A 174 15.13 -22.05 -0.21
C GLU A 174 16.28 -22.68 0.57
N SER A 175 17.50 -22.53 0.06
CA SER A 175 18.72 -22.89 0.76
C SER A 175 18.98 -21.95 1.95
N LEU A 176 19.78 -22.39 2.92
CA LEU A 176 20.19 -21.54 4.06
C LEU A 176 20.80 -20.22 3.60
N LYS A 177 21.60 -20.23 2.52
CA LYS A 177 22.20 -19.01 1.94
C LYS A 177 21.14 -18.02 1.43
N GLU A 178 20.05 -18.52 0.84
CA GLU A 178 18.95 -17.68 0.36
C GLU A 178 18.16 -17.08 1.53
N ILE A 179 17.95 -17.86 2.60
CA ILE A 179 17.32 -17.37 3.82
C ILE A 179 18.16 -16.26 4.46
N ASP A 180 19.47 -16.46 4.63
CA ASP A 180 20.39 -15.46 5.17
C ASP A 180 20.40 -14.18 4.32
N PHE A 181 20.44 -14.32 2.99
CA PHE A 181 20.35 -13.19 2.08
C PHE A 181 19.03 -12.43 2.24
N ARG A 182 17.90 -13.13 2.33
CA ARG A 182 16.57 -12.49 2.53
C ARG A 182 16.47 -11.84 3.90
N MET A 183 17.04 -12.44 4.95
CA MET A 183 17.08 -11.85 6.27
C MET A 183 17.90 -10.56 6.30
N SER A 184 19.07 -10.55 5.64
CA SER A 184 19.88 -9.34 5.52
C SER A 184 19.14 -8.19 4.82
N LYS A 185 18.32 -8.51 3.82
CA LYS A 185 17.46 -7.53 3.13
C LYS A 185 16.30 -7.10 4.02
N ALA A 186 15.63 -8.05 4.70
CA ALA A 186 14.54 -7.73 5.62
C ALA A 186 14.96 -6.76 6.73
N ILE A 187 16.17 -6.96 7.30
CA ILE A 187 16.73 -6.04 8.29
C ILE A 187 16.95 -4.64 7.70
N LYS A 188 17.38 -4.56 6.43
CA LYS A 188 17.54 -3.26 5.75
C LYS A 188 16.17 -2.59 5.51
N GLU A 189 15.16 -3.34 5.10
CA GLU A 189 13.80 -2.83 4.90
C GLU A 189 13.17 -2.35 6.21
N ILE A 190 13.37 -3.09 7.32
CA ILE A 190 12.88 -2.70 8.65
C ILE A 190 13.42 -1.33 9.08
N LYS A 191 14.66 -0.97 8.74
CA LYS A 191 15.25 0.32 9.13
C LYS A 191 14.48 1.55 8.61
N HIS A 192 13.58 1.37 7.67
CA HIS A 192 12.77 2.44 7.08
C HIS A 192 11.37 2.56 7.71
N PHE A 193 11.07 1.83 8.79
CA PHE A 193 9.74 1.82 9.41
C PHE A 193 9.29 3.21 9.90
N ASP A 194 10.21 4.06 10.31
CA ASP A 194 9.96 5.41 10.82
C ASP A 194 9.57 6.43 9.73
N GLU A 195 9.67 6.05 8.46
CA GLU A 195 9.20 6.86 7.32
C GLU A 195 7.69 6.70 7.08
N TYR A 196 7.00 5.84 7.85
CA TYR A 196 5.59 5.48 7.66
C TYR A 196 4.72 6.12 8.73
N ASP A 197 3.46 6.43 8.36
CA ASP A 197 2.50 7.05 9.25
C ASP A 197 1.99 6.07 10.31
N TYR A 198 1.94 4.77 9.95
CA TYR A 198 1.51 3.69 10.84
C TYR A 198 2.44 2.49 10.74
N VAL A 199 2.79 1.93 11.91
CA VAL A 199 3.59 0.70 12.01
C VAL A 199 2.77 -0.34 12.76
N LEU A 200 2.49 -1.49 12.11
CA LEU A 200 1.67 -2.54 12.65
C LEU A 200 2.45 -3.86 12.73
N ILE A 201 2.37 -4.56 13.86
CA ILE A 201 2.97 -5.88 14.02
C ILE A 201 1.97 -6.92 13.50
N ASN A 202 2.37 -7.71 12.49
CA ASN A 202 1.54 -8.76 11.90
C ASN A 202 1.70 -10.09 12.65
N SER A 203 1.19 -10.13 13.88
CA SER A 203 1.05 -11.34 14.70
C SER A 203 -0.20 -12.13 14.34
N ASP A 204 -1.29 -11.43 14.07
CA ASP A 204 -2.58 -11.99 13.67
C ASP A 204 -3.15 -11.21 12.50
N VAL A 205 -3.55 -11.93 11.44
CA VAL A 205 -4.04 -11.34 10.18
C VAL A 205 -5.36 -10.61 10.38
N ASP A 206 -6.24 -11.12 11.25
CA ASP A 206 -7.57 -10.56 11.50
C ASP A 206 -7.49 -9.28 12.32
N GLU A 207 -6.60 -9.23 13.30
CA GLU A 207 -6.35 -8.02 14.07
C GLU A 207 -5.74 -6.91 13.21
N VAL A 208 -4.74 -7.25 12.38
CA VAL A 208 -4.11 -6.27 11.48
C VAL A 208 -5.10 -5.77 10.44
N PHE A 209 -5.91 -6.66 9.87
CA PHE A 209 -7.00 -6.28 8.97
C PHE A 209 -7.94 -5.26 9.62
N LYS A 210 -8.41 -5.51 10.86
CA LYS A 210 -9.27 -4.57 11.60
C LYS A 210 -8.61 -3.23 11.84
N LYS A 211 -7.30 -3.22 12.17
CA LYS A 211 -6.53 -1.98 12.39
C LYS A 211 -6.40 -1.18 11.10
N ILE A 212 -6.07 -1.83 9.98
CA ILE A 212 -5.94 -1.14 8.68
C ILE A 212 -7.28 -0.57 8.24
N ASN A 213 -8.38 -1.30 8.39
CA ASN A 213 -9.72 -0.75 8.09
C ASN A 213 -10.03 0.52 8.89
N LYS A 214 -9.67 0.58 10.18
CA LYS A 214 -9.85 1.78 11.00
C LYS A 214 -8.93 2.95 10.60
N ILE A 215 -7.83 2.69 9.91
CA ILE A 215 -6.93 3.72 9.38
C ILE A 215 -7.49 4.29 8.07
N ILE A 216 -8.12 3.46 7.25
CA ILE A 216 -8.67 3.86 5.95
C ILE A 216 -10.02 4.58 6.10
N TYR A 217 -10.85 4.19 7.09
CA TYR A 217 -12.21 4.67 7.36
C TYR A 217 -12.37 5.28 8.74
#